data_fed5129d2e8fe6c6910ff4b335f16a5f
#
_entry.id   fed5129d2e8fe6c6910ff4b335f16a5f
#
_cell.length_a   1.000
_cell.length_b   1.000
_cell.length_c   1.000
_cell.angle_alpha   90.00
_cell.angle_beta   90.00
_cell.angle_gamma   90.00
#
_symmetry.space_group_name_H-M   'P 1'
#
loop_
_entity.id
_entity.type
_entity.pdbx_description
1 polymer ?
#
loop_
_entity_poly.entity_id
_entity_poly.type
_entity_poly.pdbx_seq_one_letter_code
_entity_poly.pdbx_strand_id
1 'polypeptide(L)'
;VTTRKTLALNPEAAIAQAPALKRKGRGWEISAKRLDALHEQARELRRHSTAAHKALAEKFSKADLGRYSFKRHAVVGSAIVDFNCHNLGLALAIDEEGQNDRLARRRDKSLESVGIKVLRIAARDILENLDAVLARLTLAMRERIAEKKEAARAHKAANPKQTYSRPKPRSRS
;
A
#
# COMPACT_ATOMS: atom_id res chain seq x y z
N VAL A 1 -23.86 19.90 -42.91
CA VAL A 1 -24.57 19.07 -41.90
C VAL A 1 -23.60 17.99 -41.45
N THR A 2 -23.03 18.16 -40.24
CA THR A 2 -22.03 17.21 -39.69
C THR A 2 -22.78 16.06 -39.02
N THR A 3 -22.80 14.92 -39.67
CA THR A 3 -23.36 13.68 -39.10
C THR A 3 -22.47 13.23 -37.95
N ARG A 4 -22.97 13.36 -36.74
CA ARG A 4 -22.34 12.76 -35.55
C ARG A 4 -22.42 11.23 -35.68
N LYS A 5 -21.26 10.56 -35.79
CA LYS A 5 -21.19 9.10 -35.67
C LYS A 5 -21.53 8.72 -34.23
N THR A 6 -22.71 8.14 -34.04
CA THR A 6 -23.07 7.47 -32.80
C THR A 6 -22.22 6.21 -32.68
N LEU A 7 -21.40 6.13 -31.63
CA LEU A 7 -20.70 4.91 -31.24
C LEU A 7 -21.74 3.88 -30.77
N ALA A 8 -22.02 2.87 -31.60
CA ALA A 8 -22.78 1.72 -31.18
C ALA A 8 -21.88 0.84 -30.30
N LEU A 9 -22.07 0.95 -28.98
CA LEU A 9 -21.45 0.03 -28.02
C LEU A 9 -22.22 -1.30 -28.08
N ASN A 10 -21.56 -2.33 -28.58
CA ASN A 10 -22.07 -3.70 -28.41
C ASN A 10 -21.62 -4.19 -27.02
N PRO A 11 -22.52 -4.27 -26.01
CA PRO A 11 -22.15 -4.62 -24.65
C PRO A 11 -21.57 -6.05 -24.54
N GLU A 12 -22.04 -6.97 -25.37
CA GLU A 12 -21.53 -8.36 -25.36
C GLU A 12 -20.10 -8.45 -25.90
N ALA A 13 -19.76 -7.73 -26.96
CA ALA A 13 -18.40 -7.69 -27.48
C ALA A 13 -17.43 -6.97 -26.52
N ALA A 14 -17.90 -5.95 -25.81
CA ALA A 14 -17.10 -5.25 -24.81
C ALA A 14 -16.79 -6.15 -23.59
N ILE A 15 -17.74 -6.99 -23.15
CA ILE A 15 -17.54 -7.95 -22.07
C ILE A 15 -16.57 -9.06 -22.49
N ALA A 16 -16.69 -9.57 -23.72
CA ALA A 16 -15.79 -10.62 -24.24
C ALA A 16 -14.35 -10.16 -24.41
N GLN A 17 -14.10 -8.86 -24.61
CA GLN A 17 -12.77 -8.27 -24.76
C GLN A 17 -12.21 -7.66 -23.47
N ALA A 18 -12.98 -7.68 -22.37
CA ALA A 18 -12.51 -7.13 -21.11
C ALA A 18 -11.34 -7.95 -20.57
N PRO A 19 -10.23 -7.32 -20.15
CA PRO A 19 -9.10 -8.04 -19.60
C PRO A 19 -9.51 -8.73 -18.30
N ALA A 20 -9.07 -9.98 -18.11
CA ALA A 20 -9.29 -10.71 -16.87
C ALA A 20 -8.71 -9.95 -15.68
N LEU A 21 -9.57 -9.62 -14.71
CA LEU A 21 -9.16 -8.97 -13.47
C LEU A 21 -8.66 -10.02 -12.48
N LYS A 22 -7.52 -9.78 -11.88
CA LYS A 22 -6.96 -10.62 -10.82
C LYS A 22 -7.08 -9.91 -9.48
N ARG A 23 -7.59 -10.58 -8.47
CA ARG A 23 -7.51 -10.10 -7.09
C ARG A 23 -6.07 -10.14 -6.62
N LYS A 24 -5.56 -8.99 -6.20
CA LYS A 24 -4.25 -8.89 -5.59
C LYS A 24 -4.43 -8.38 -4.18
N GLY A 25 -4.06 -9.14 -3.18
CA GLY A 25 -4.13 -8.85 -1.75
C GLY A 25 -5.07 -7.72 -1.32
N ARG A 26 -5.65 -7.73 -0.17
CA ARG A 26 -6.54 -6.67 0.33
C ARG A 26 -7.75 -6.30 -0.58
N GLY A 27 -8.15 -7.18 -1.50
CA GLY A 27 -9.34 -6.98 -2.33
C GLY A 27 -9.16 -6.13 -3.59
N TRP A 28 -7.93 -5.79 -3.99
CA TRP A 28 -7.68 -5.07 -5.24
C TRP A 28 -7.96 -5.95 -6.46
N GLU A 29 -8.68 -5.37 -7.41
CA GLU A 29 -8.91 -5.97 -8.73
C GLU A 29 -8.14 -5.18 -9.79
N ILE A 30 -7.22 -5.85 -10.47
CA ILE A 30 -6.34 -5.22 -11.45
C ILE A 30 -6.00 -6.21 -12.56
N SER A 31 -5.96 -5.75 -13.81
CA SER A 31 -5.52 -6.56 -14.94
C SER A 31 -4.01 -6.80 -14.89
N ALA A 32 -3.57 -7.96 -15.40
CA ALA A 32 -2.14 -8.29 -15.46
C ALA A 32 -1.34 -7.23 -16.21
N LYS A 33 -1.82 -6.77 -17.37
CA LYS A 33 -1.17 -5.72 -18.18
C LYS A 33 -0.97 -4.42 -17.40
N ARG A 34 -1.99 -3.99 -16.64
CA ARG A 34 -1.89 -2.78 -15.81
C ARG A 34 -0.91 -2.97 -14.65
N LEU A 35 -0.91 -4.16 -14.06
CA LEU A 35 0.02 -4.47 -12.98
C LEU A 35 1.47 -4.45 -13.46
N ASP A 36 1.75 -5.03 -14.64
CA ASP A 36 3.09 -5.02 -15.24
C ASP A 36 3.55 -3.60 -15.57
N ALA A 37 2.65 -2.76 -16.12
CA ALA A 37 2.93 -1.35 -16.37
C ALA A 37 3.27 -0.59 -15.08
N LEU A 38 2.56 -0.83 -13.98
CA LEU A 38 2.86 -0.22 -12.67
C LEU A 38 4.21 -0.68 -12.13
N HIS A 39 4.56 -1.95 -12.29
CA HIS A 39 5.87 -2.44 -11.89
C HIS A 39 7.01 -1.82 -12.70
N GLU A 40 6.82 -1.63 -14.01
CA GLU A 40 7.81 -0.95 -14.85
C GLU A 40 7.95 0.52 -14.43
N GLN A 41 6.85 1.23 -14.26
CA GLN A 41 6.86 2.60 -13.76
C GLN A 41 7.55 2.71 -12.38
N ALA A 42 7.30 1.76 -11.49
CA ALA A 42 7.96 1.73 -10.19
C ALA A 42 9.49 1.52 -10.30
N ARG A 43 9.95 0.74 -11.30
CA ARG A 43 11.39 0.58 -11.60
C ARG A 43 12.00 1.91 -12.06
N GLU A 44 11.33 2.61 -12.97
CA GLU A 44 11.77 3.93 -13.45
C GLU A 44 11.85 4.96 -12.32
N LEU A 45 10.83 5.04 -11.47
CA LEU A 45 10.84 5.92 -10.30
C LEU A 45 11.99 5.59 -9.34
N ARG A 46 12.37 4.31 -9.18
CA ARG A 46 13.53 3.94 -8.35
C ARG A 46 14.85 4.40 -8.94
N ARG A 47 14.99 4.37 -10.28
CA ARG A 47 16.18 4.86 -10.98
C ARG A 47 16.31 6.38 -10.86
N HIS A 48 15.20 7.09 -10.96
CA HIS A 48 15.10 8.56 -10.97
C HIS A 48 14.53 9.13 -9.66
N SER A 49 14.89 8.53 -8.53
CA SER A 49 14.43 9.01 -7.22
C SER A 49 14.95 10.40 -6.90
N THR A 50 14.09 11.24 -6.31
CA THR A 50 14.47 12.59 -5.88
C THR A 50 15.42 12.58 -4.67
N ALA A 51 15.98 13.74 -4.34
CA ALA A 51 16.86 13.89 -3.18
C ALA A 51 16.15 13.50 -1.86
N ALA A 52 14.88 13.87 -1.70
CA ALA A 52 14.08 13.51 -0.54
C ALA A 52 13.90 11.99 -0.39
N HIS A 53 13.62 11.28 -1.49
CA HIS A 53 13.54 9.82 -1.49
C HIS A 53 14.86 9.16 -1.11
N LYS A 54 15.98 9.68 -1.60
CA LYS A 54 17.31 9.15 -1.31
C LYS A 54 17.67 9.36 0.17
N ALA A 55 17.41 10.55 0.71
CA ALA A 55 17.66 10.88 2.11
C ALA A 55 16.90 9.96 3.07
N LEU A 56 15.59 9.76 2.85
CA LEU A 56 14.80 8.82 3.66
C LEU A 56 15.25 7.37 3.49
N ALA A 57 15.55 6.93 2.26
CA ALA A 57 16.00 5.57 2.02
C ALA A 57 17.31 5.26 2.73
N GLU A 58 18.26 6.21 2.76
CA GLU A 58 19.50 6.09 3.50
C GLU A 58 19.27 5.92 5.01
N LYS A 59 18.37 6.72 5.59
CA LYS A 59 18.03 6.58 7.01
C LYS A 59 17.37 5.23 7.31
N PHE A 60 16.46 4.78 6.47
CA PHE A 60 15.81 3.46 6.65
C PHE A 60 16.79 2.30 6.52
N SER A 61 17.82 2.41 5.69
CA SER A 61 18.84 1.36 5.57
C SER A 61 19.77 1.26 6.79
N LYS A 62 19.93 2.36 7.52
CA LYS A 62 20.77 2.44 8.73
C LYS A 62 19.99 2.24 10.03
N ALA A 63 18.65 2.37 9.99
CA ALA A 63 17.82 2.26 11.17
C ALA A 63 17.52 0.79 11.50
N ASP A 64 17.59 0.45 12.79
CA ASP A 64 17.05 -0.81 13.28
C ASP A 64 15.52 -0.69 13.44
N LEU A 65 14.80 -1.11 12.44
CA LEU A 65 13.34 -1.15 12.43
C LEU A 65 12.78 -2.52 12.85
N GLY A 66 13.65 -3.42 13.35
CA GLY A 66 13.27 -4.78 13.72
C GLY A 66 12.66 -5.55 12.55
N ARG A 67 11.45 -6.08 12.74
CA ARG A 67 10.72 -6.82 11.67
C ARG A 67 10.06 -5.92 10.62
N TYR A 68 10.15 -4.60 10.75
CA TYR A 68 9.52 -3.65 9.83
C TYR A 68 10.54 -3.15 8.81
N SER A 69 10.11 -3.04 7.56
CA SER A 69 10.95 -2.52 6.49
C SER A 69 10.13 -1.66 5.55
N PHE A 70 10.73 -0.60 5.05
CA PHE A 70 10.14 0.28 4.06
C PHE A 70 10.69 -0.04 2.67
N LYS A 71 9.79 -0.41 1.75
CA LYS A 71 10.12 -0.61 0.33
C LYS A 71 9.84 0.67 -0.45
N ARG A 72 10.84 1.17 -1.16
CA ARG A 72 10.74 2.37 -1.98
C ARG A 72 10.00 2.09 -3.29
N HIS A 73 9.16 3.05 -3.71
CA HIS A 73 8.33 2.98 -4.92
C HIS A 73 7.65 1.62 -5.06
N ALA A 74 6.85 1.29 -4.07
CA ALA A 74 6.17 0.01 -4.01
C ALA A 74 4.81 0.07 -4.71
N VAL A 75 4.51 -0.94 -5.52
CA VAL A 75 3.18 -1.12 -6.09
C VAL A 75 2.25 -1.69 -5.02
N VAL A 76 1.22 -0.94 -4.68
CA VAL A 76 0.19 -1.31 -3.70
C VAL A 76 -1.18 -1.20 -4.35
N GLY A 77 -1.77 -2.35 -4.65
CA GLY A 77 -3.00 -2.39 -5.44
C GLY A 77 -2.83 -1.78 -6.82
N SER A 78 -3.57 -0.72 -7.12
CA SER A 78 -3.52 0.03 -8.37
C SER A 78 -2.69 1.32 -8.30
N ALA A 79 -1.92 1.51 -7.24
CA ALA A 79 -1.11 2.71 -7.01
C ALA A 79 0.37 2.37 -6.74
N ILE A 80 1.24 3.34 -7.01
CA ILE A 80 2.63 3.33 -6.56
C ILE A 80 2.72 4.30 -5.38
N VAL A 81 3.29 3.85 -4.26
CA VAL A 81 3.55 4.67 -3.09
C VAL A 81 5.06 4.86 -2.92
N ASP A 82 5.46 6.01 -2.39
CA ASP A 82 6.89 6.36 -2.29
C ASP A 82 7.63 5.39 -1.37
N PHE A 83 7.05 5.10 -0.20
CA PHE A 83 7.53 4.03 0.68
C PHE A 83 6.35 3.24 1.25
N ASN A 84 6.51 1.94 1.36
CA ASN A 84 5.50 1.03 1.91
C ASN A 84 6.09 0.10 2.95
N CYS A 85 5.54 0.14 4.16
CA CYS A 85 5.75 -0.87 5.19
C CYS A 85 4.56 -1.85 5.19
N HIS A 86 4.70 -2.96 4.46
CA HIS A 86 3.62 -3.93 4.28
C HIS A 86 3.12 -4.50 5.62
N ASN A 87 4.02 -4.85 6.53
CA ASN A 87 3.68 -5.46 7.81
C ASN A 87 2.85 -4.53 8.71
N LEU A 88 3.06 -3.23 8.62
CA LEU A 88 2.25 -2.23 9.33
C LEU A 88 0.99 -1.83 8.57
N GLY A 89 0.96 -1.98 7.24
CA GLY A 89 -0.03 -1.34 6.40
C GLY A 89 0.08 0.18 6.48
N LEU A 90 1.32 0.68 6.45
CA LEU A 90 1.67 2.09 6.49
C LEU A 90 2.38 2.45 5.19
N ALA A 91 1.86 3.45 4.48
CA ALA A 91 2.48 4.02 3.29
C ALA A 91 2.92 5.45 3.58
N LEU A 92 4.05 5.86 3.01
CA LEU A 92 4.50 7.24 3.01
C LEU A 92 4.30 7.81 1.62
N ALA A 93 3.77 9.03 1.56
CA ALA A 93 3.67 9.83 0.36
C ALA A 93 4.51 11.09 0.54
N ILE A 94 5.44 11.34 -0.38
CA ILE A 94 6.27 12.53 -0.38
C ILE A 94 5.62 13.57 -1.28
N ASP A 95 5.27 14.71 -0.69
CA ASP A 95 4.69 15.82 -1.42
C ASP A 95 5.79 16.68 -2.02
N GLU A 96 5.97 16.56 -3.32
CA GLU A 96 6.85 17.42 -4.12
C GLU A 96 6.07 18.69 -4.53
N GLU A 97 6.78 19.80 -4.71
CA GLU A 97 6.17 21.03 -5.19
C GLU A 97 5.55 20.84 -6.58
N GLY A 98 4.33 21.36 -6.78
CA GLY A 98 3.62 21.27 -8.07
C GLY A 98 2.84 19.96 -8.29
N GLN A 99 2.77 19.07 -7.33
CA GLN A 99 1.94 17.86 -7.45
C GLN A 99 0.44 18.17 -7.45
N ASN A 100 -0.34 17.37 -8.20
CA ASN A 100 -1.78 17.47 -8.22
C ASN A 100 -2.41 16.87 -6.95
N ASP A 101 -2.71 17.72 -6.00
CA ASP A 101 -3.30 17.39 -4.68
C ASP A 101 -4.57 16.54 -4.79
N ARG A 102 -5.38 16.78 -5.81
CA ARG A 102 -6.66 16.09 -6.02
C ARG A 102 -6.48 14.61 -6.34
N LEU A 103 -5.54 14.31 -7.24
CA LEU A 103 -5.21 12.92 -7.61
C LEU A 103 -4.52 12.20 -6.44
N ALA A 104 -3.65 12.90 -5.73
CA ALA A 104 -2.98 12.38 -4.56
C ALA A 104 -3.99 11.98 -3.46
N ARG A 105 -4.94 12.84 -3.12
CA ARG A 105 -6.01 12.56 -2.12
C ARG A 105 -6.93 11.40 -2.55
N ARG A 106 -7.24 11.27 -3.84
CA ARG A 106 -8.02 10.12 -4.35
C ARG A 106 -7.27 8.80 -4.15
N ARG A 107 -5.98 8.81 -4.43
CA ARG A 107 -5.10 7.65 -4.22
C ARG A 107 -5.05 7.27 -2.74
N ASP A 108 -4.87 8.25 -1.86
CA ASP A 108 -4.80 8.03 -0.42
C ASP A 108 -6.10 7.43 0.12
N LYS A 109 -7.26 7.97 -0.24
CA LYS A 109 -8.57 7.39 0.11
C LYS A 109 -8.73 5.94 -0.36
N SER A 110 -8.24 5.63 -1.56
CA SER A 110 -8.26 4.27 -2.10
C SER A 110 -7.36 3.33 -1.28
N LEU A 111 -6.21 3.78 -0.80
CA LEU A 111 -5.33 3.02 0.09
C LEU A 111 -5.95 2.83 1.48
N GLU A 112 -6.54 3.88 2.03
CA GLU A 112 -7.20 3.84 3.34
C GLU A 112 -8.40 2.90 3.37
N SER A 113 -9.18 2.83 2.28
CA SER A 113 -10.33 1.91 2.16
C SER A 113 -9.95 0.43 2.29
N VAL A 114 -8.70 0.08 2.02
CA VAL A 114 -8.16 -1.28 2.20
C VAL A 114 -7.28 -1.43 3.45
N GLY A 115 -7.37 -0.46 4.37
CA GLY A 115 -6.71 -0.51 5.67
C GLY A 115 -5.22 -0.13 5.65
N ILE A 116 -4.78 0.61 4.64
CA ILE A 116 -3.43 1.18 4.59
C ILE A 116 -3.49 2.62 5.03
N LYS A 117 -2.82 2.96 6.12
CA LYS A 117 -2.69 4.34 6.59
C LYS A 117 -1.65 5.07 5.74
N VAL A 118 -1.97 6.26 5.25
CA VAL A 118 -1.04 7.07 4.47
C VAL A 118 -0.53 8.23 5.33
N LEU A 119 0.79 8.37 5.42
CA LEU A 119 1.46 9.50 6.04
C LEU A 119 2.07 10.37 4.95
N ARG A 120 1.60 11.61 4.84
CA ARG A 120 2.13 12.59 3.89
C ARG A 120 3.22 13.43 4.54
N ILE A 121 4.30 13.65 3.79
CA ILE A 121 5.48 14.39 4.24
C ILE A 121 5.94 15.28 3.09
N ALA A 122 6.11 16.57 3.35
CA ALA A 122 6.63 17.48 2.35
C ALA A 122 8.11 17.14 2.05
N ALA A 123 8.49 17.15 0.77
CA ALA A 123 9.89 16.92 0.36
C ALA A 123 10.85 17.91 1.01
N ARG A 124 10.42 19.18 1.14
CA ARG A 124 11.18 20.21 1.82
C ARG A 124 11.47 19.85 3.27
N ASP A 125 10.48 19.35 4.02
CA ASP A 125 10.68 18.97 5.43
C ASP A 125 11.72 17.84 5.57
N ILE A 126 11.76 16.91 4.62
CA ILE A 126 12.74 15.84 4.59
C ILE A 126 14.16 16.39 4.39
N LEU A 127 14.30 17.41 3.54
CA LEU A 127 15.61 17.97 3.21
C LEU A 127 16.12 18.97 4.26
N GLU A 128 15.19 19.72 4.89
CA GLU A 128 15.53 20.77 5.85
C GLU A 128 15.54 20.29 7.31
N ASN A 129 14.64 19.35 7.67
CA ASN A 129 14.45 18.90 9.06
C ASN A 129 14.14 17.42 9.15
N LEU A 130 15.07 16.59 8.71
CA LEU A 130 14.92 15.14 8.65
C LEU A 130 14.64 14.50 10.01
N ASP A 131 15.22 15.03 11.10
CA ASP A 131 15.03 14.47 12.44
C ASP A 131 13.58 14.64 12.93
N ALA A 132 12.95 15.78 12.66
CA ALA A 132 11.54 15.98 12.97
C ALA A 132 10.64 15.05 12.14
N VAL A 133 10.99 14.82 10.87
CA VAL A 133 10.29 13.85 10.02
C VAL A 133 10.41 12.43 10.57
N LEU A 134 11.60 12.02 11.01
CA LEU A 134 11.83 10.69 11.60
C LEU A 134 11.09 10.52 12.93
N ALA A 135 11.02 11.57 13.76
CA ALA A 135 10.24 11.54 15.00
C ALA A 135 8.74 11.37 14.72
N ARG A 136 8.19 12.13 13.76
CA ARG A 136 6.81 12.01 13.32
C ARG A 136 6.49 10.63 12.74
N LEU A 137 7.41 10.08 11.94
CA LEU A 137 7.27 8.73 11.40
C LEU A 137 7.29 7.67 12.51
N THR A 138 8.21 7.79 13.45
CA THR A 138 8.29 6.87 14.60
C THR A 138 7.00 6.87 15.42
N LEU A 139 6.40 8.03 15.64
CA LEU A 139 5.11 8.14 16.30
C LEU A 139 4.02 7.41 15.51
N ALA A 140 3.90 7.68 14.22
CA ALA A 140 2.93 7.02 13.34
C ALA A 140 3.10 5.49 13.32
N MET A 141 4.34 5.00 13.33
CA MET A 141 4.62 3.56 13.43
C MET A 141 4.15 2.98 14.76
N ARG A 142 4.43 3.64 15.88
CA ARG A 142 3.99 3.20 17.22
C ARG A 142 2.47 3.14 17.33
N GLU A 143 1.78 4.16 16.86
CA GLU A 143 0.31 4.18 16.80
C GLU A 143 -0.22 3.01 15.97
N ARG A 144 0.36 2.80 14.80
CA ARG A 144 -0.07 1.72 13.92
C ARG A 144 0.19 0.32 14.49
N ILE A 145 1.27 0.15 15.23
CA ILE A 145 1.57 -1.09 15.96
C ILE A 145 0.52 -1.33 17.06
N ALA A 146 0.15 -0.27 17.81
CA ALA A 146 -0.86 -0.35 18.85
C ALA A 146 -2.23 -0.72 18.27
N GLU A 147 -2.69 -0.02 17.24
CA GLU A 147 -3.95 -0.32 16.53
C GLU A 147 -4.01 -1.78 16.05
N LYS A 148 -2.94 -2.29 15.45
CA LYS A 148 -2.89 -3.68 14.98
C LYS A 148 -2.89 -4.71 16.12
N LYS A 149 -2.23 -4.41 17.23
CA LYS A 149 -2.26 -5.27 18.41
C LYS A 149 -3.67 -5.34 19.01
N GLU A 150 -4.35 -4.19 19.09
CA GLU A 150 -5.72 -4.12 19.58
C GLU A 150 -6.69 -4.87 18.66
N ALA A 151 -6.63 -4.62 17.35
CA ALA A 151 -7.43 -5.35 16.38
C ALA A 151 -7.20 -6.87 16.45
N ALA A 152 -5.95 -7.32 16.62
CA ALA A 152 -5.63 -8.73 16.77
C ALA A 152 -6.20 -9.33 18.06
N ARG A 153 -6.18 -8.56 19.17
CA ARG A 153 -6.80 -8.98 20.45
C ARG A 153 -8.31 -9.09 20.31
N ALA A 154 -8.95 -8.09 19.72
CA ALA A 154 -10.39 -8.10 19.47
C ALA A 154 -10.82 -9.28 18.59
N HIS A 155 -10.08 -9.52 17.49
CA HIS A 155 -10.34 -10.67 16.62
C HIS A 155 -10.18 -12.01 17.34
N LYS A 156 -9.15 -12.15 18.19
CA LYS A 156 -8.94 -13.37 19.00
C LYS A 156 -10.05 -13.57 20.03
N ALA A 157 -10.53 -12.49 20.65
CA ALA A 157 -11.64 -12.54 21.60
C ALA A 157 -12.97 -12.92 20.91
N ALA A 158 -13.22 -12.38 19.72
CA ALA A 158 -14.42 -12.69 18.93
C ALA A 158 -14.40 -14.11 18.32
N ASN A 159 -13.22 -14.66 18.08
CA ASN A 159 -13.01 -15.98 17.48
C ASN A 159 -12.13 -16.83 18.38
N PRO A 160 -12.61 -17.30 19.55
CA PRO A 160 -11.83 -18.20 20.40
C PRO A 160 -11.57 -19.49 19.62
N LYS A 161 -10.30 -19.85 19.45
CA LYS A 161 -9.95 -21.12 18.80
C LYS A 161 -10.60 -22.24 19.60
N GLN A 162 -11.51 -23.00 18.96
CA GLN A 162 -11.95 -24.27 19.49
C GLN A 162 -10.69 -25.13 19.69
N THR A 163 -10.34 -25.42 20.93
CA THR A 163 -9.28 -26.37 21.26
C THR A 163 -9.79 -27.75 20.84
N TYR A 164 -9.34 -28.18 19.65
CA TYR A 164 -9.59 -29.54 19.21
C TYR A 164 -8.77 -30.45 20.13
N SER A 165 -9.42 -30.96 21.17
CA SER A 165 -8.83 -31.99 22.03
C SER A 165 -8.69 -33.26 21.18
N ARG A 166 -7.47 -33.55 20.78
CA ARG A 166 -7.14 -34.78 20.06
C ARG A 166 -7.61 -35.97 20.96
N PRO A 167 -8.53 -36.82 20.48
CA PRO A 167 -8.98 -37.96 21.24
C PRO A 167 -7.75 -38.83 21.60
N LYS A 168 -7.62 -39.19 22.87
CA LYS A 168 -6.58 -40.12 23.31
C LYS A 168 -6.71 -41.43 22.56
N PRO A 169 -5.60 -42.03 22.05
CA PRO A 169 -5.67 -43.34 21.45
C PRO A 169 -6.19 -44.36 22.47
N ARG A 170 -7.22 -45.12 22.08
CA ARG A 170 -7.72 -46.22 22.88
C ARG A 170 -6.58 -47.23 23.05
N SER A 171 -6.18 -47.50 24.29
CA SER A 171 -5.30 -48.61 24.63
C SER A 171 -6.01 -49.92 24.24
N ARG A 172 -5.40 -50.67 23.35
CA ARG A 172 -5.78 -52.06 23.06
C ARG A 172 -5.34 -52.90 24.27
N SER A 173 -6.34 -53.49 24.92
CA SER A 173 -6.12 -54.67 25.79
C SER A 173 -6.05 -55.89 24.95
#